data_9394b8f641c06ee8d8c70663c14c1aa1
#
_entry.id   9394b8f641c06ee8d8c70663c14c1aa1
#
_cell.length_a   1.000
_cell.length_b   1.000
_cell.length_c   1.000
_cell.angle_alpha   90.00
_cell.angle_beta   90.00
_cell.angle_gamma   90.00
#
_symmetry.space_group_name_H-M   'P 1'
#
loop_
_entity.id
_entity.type
_entity.pdbx_description
1 polymer ?
#
loop_
_entity_poly.entity_id
_entity_poly.type
_entity_poly.pdbx_seq_one_letter_code
_entity_poly.pdbx_strand_id
1 'polypeptide(L)'
;MESFVYEFARALTAEGHHVTLFAAPGSGTDLPCEVLPVHTFEMSEESRREPLTPEWIVHETHAYLSVMLDLGDRLRDAFDIVHNHSLHYLPLAMARSLSTPMLTTLHTPPLPWLEQAVALPQGVASDFVAVSAFTARQWDPINGPVSVIPNGIDLDAWEPGPGGDYAVWSGRLVPEKGTILAIEAARRAGLPLRIAGPVGDRKYFDQYIAPELDDTVEYCGHLRQDELNDLVGGAAVALVTPTWEEPFGLVTAEAMASGTPVAAFARGGIPEFLDARSGRLAAPDDVDALARAALEAAELPRAAVRAKAEADCNHAVMVQRYLQHYDDMLYRERRQVSA
;
A
#
# COMPACT_ATOMS: atom_id res chain seq x y z
N MET A 1 2.30 0.91 2.74
CA MET A 1 2.50 -0.39 3.42
C MET A 1 2.37 -0.24 4.94
N GLU A 2 3.06 0.68 5.58
CA GLU A 2 3.00 0.90 7.04
C GLU A 2 1.57 1.12 7.54
N SER A 3 0.83 2.05 6.94
CA SER A 3 -0.59 2.30 7.29
C SER A 3 -1.46 1.04 7.10
N PHE A 4 -1.22 0.26 6.05
CA PHE A 4 -1.93 -1.01 5.83
C PHE A 4 -1.68 -1.99 6.98
N VAL A 5 -0.41 -2.21 7.36
CA VAL A 5 -0.06 -3.15 8.44
C VAL A 5 -0.63 -2.70 9.77
N TYR A 6 -0.59 -1.40 10.04
CA TYR A 6 -1.17 -0.79 11.24
C TYR A 6 -2.69 -1.05 11.34
N GLU A 7 -3.45 -0.69 10.30
CA GLU A 7 -4.91 -0.88 10.29
C GLU A 7 -5.30 -2.36 10.30
N PHE A 8 -4.53 -3.20 9.61
CA PHE A 8 -4.77 -4.63 9.56
C PHE A 8 -4.54 -5.29 10.93
N ALA A 9 -3.46 -4.94 11.64
CA ALA A 9 -3.19 -5.44 13.00
C ALA A 9 -4.29 -5.00 13.98
N ARG A 10 -4.75 -3.75 13.87
CA ARG A 10 -5.86 -3.22 14.67
C ARG A 10 -7.15 -4.01 14.44
N ALA A 11 -7.48 -4.26 13.17
CA ALA A 11 -8.69 -5.00 12.80
C ALA A 11 -8.65 -6.46 13.26
N LEU A 12 -7.54 -7.17 13.07
CA LEU A 12 -7.38 -8.53 13.57
C LEU A 12 -7.53 -8.62 15.09
N THR A 13 -7.00 -7.65 15.83
CA THR A 13 -7.16 -7.57 17.29
C THR A 13 -8.62 -7.33 17.68
N ALA A 14 -9.34 -6.48 16.95
CA ALA A 14 -10.76 -6.23 17.17
C ALA A 14 -11.64 -7.48 16.89
N GLU A 15 -11.24 -8.34 15.94
CA GLU A 15 -11.87 -9.65 15.68
C GLU A 15 -11.52 -10.71 16.74
N GLY A 16 -10.71 -10.37 17.75
CA GLY A 16 -10.38 -11.24 18.88
C GLY A 16 -9.13 -12.08 18.70
N HIS A 17 -8.31 -11.81 17.68
CA HIS A 17 -7.04 -12.50 17.48
C HIS A 17 -5.92 -11.88 18.33
N HIS A 18 -5.02 -12.73 18.82
CA HIS A 18 -3.78 -12.28 19.44
C HIS A 18 -2.77 -11.92 18.35
N VAL A 19 -2.49 -10.63 18.22
CA VAL A 19 -1.58 -10.09 17.20
C VAL A 19 -0.29 -9.66 17.87
N THR A 20 0.84 -10.07 17.30
CA THR A 20 2.17 -9.59 17.68
C THR A 20 2.82 -8.97 16.45
N LEU A 21 3.16 -7.69 16.52
CA LEU A 21 3.81 -6.95 15.45
C LEU A 21 5.32 -6.83 15.73
N PHE A 22 6.15 -7.31 14.83
CA PHE A 22 7.59 -7.04 14.83
C PHE A 22 7.86 -5.74 14.10
N ALA A 23 8.32 -4.72 14.81
CA ALA A 23 8.50 -3.38 14.25
C ALA A 23 9.75 -2.68 14.83
N ALA A 24 10.14 -1.57 14.21
CA ALA A 24 11.23 -0.74 14.73
C ALA A 24 10.88 -0.20 16.14
N PRO A 25 11.88 0.01 17.02
CA PRO A 25 11.66 0.59 18.33
C PRO A 25 10.86 1.91 18.25
N GLY A 26 9.82 2.04 19.07
CA GLY A 26 8.95 3.22 19.10
C GLY A 26 7.80 3.22 18.10
N SER A 27 7.68 2.19 17.25
CA SER A 27 6.52 2.02 16.37
C SER A 27 5.29 1.52 17.13
N GLY A 28 4.11 1.94 16.69
CA GLY A 28 2.83 1.35 17.13
C GLY A 28 2.49 1.51 18.61
N THR A 29 2.92 2.60 19.25
CA THR A 29 2.68 2.85 20.69
C THR A 29 1.19 2.97 21.06
N ASP A 30 0.33 3.17 20.09
CA ASP A 30 -1.12 3.31 20.19
C ASP A 30 -1.89 2.09 19.64
N LEU A 31 -1.18 1.06 19.15
CA LEU A 31 -1.81 -0.18 18.68
C LEU A 31 -2.37 -1.01 19.84
N PRO A 32 -3.56 -1.60 19.70
CA PRO A 32 -4.16 -2.49 20.71
C PRO A 32 -3.58 -3.91 20.66
N CYS A 33 -2.40 -4.11 20.12
CA CYS A 33 -1.72 -5.41 19.99
C CYS A 33 -0.32 -5.36 20.61
N GLU A 34 0.29 -6.53 20.79
CA GLU A 34 1.68 -6.61 21.25
C GLU A 34 2.63 -6.11 20.14
N VAL A 35 3.55 -5.22 20.51
CA VAL A 35 4.61 -4.76 19.61
C VAL A 35 5.94 -5.22 20.15
N LEU A 36 6.60 -6.15 19.46
CA LEU A 36 7.95 -6.60 19.78
C LEU A 36 8.96 -5.77 18.95
N PRO A 37 9.83 -4.99 19.59
CA PRO A 37 10.86 -4.27 18.88
C PRO A 37 11.85 -5.24 18.24
N VAL A 38 12.18 -5.02 16.98
CA VAL A 38 13.25 -5.75 16.31
C VAL A 38 14.61 -5.38 16.93
N HIS A 39 15.53 -6.32 16.93
CA HIS A 39 16.88 -6.07 17.41
C HIS A 39 17.59 -5.03 16.54
N THR A 40 18.20 -4.05 17.21
CA THR A 40 19.05 -3.05 16.57
C THR A 40 20.50 -3.51 16.61
N PHE A 41 21.28 -3.15 15.59
CA PHE A 41 22.69 -3.45 15.49
C PHE A 41 23.51 -2.15 15.45
N GLU A 42 24.52 -2.08 16.29
CA GLU A 42 25.51 -0.99 16.26
C GLU A 42 26.79 -1.43 15.56
N MET A 43 27.10 -0.80 14.44
CA MET A 43 28.34 -1.09 13.70
C MET A 43 29.54 -0.57 14.48
N SER A 44 30.64 -1.34 14.47
CA SER A 44 31.92 -0.88 14.97
C SER A 44 32.46 0.29 14.13
N GLU A 45 33.38 1.08 14.70
CA GLU A 45 34.03 2.17 13.96
C GLU A 45 34.77 1.68 12.70
N GLU A 46 35.38 0.49 12.80
CA GLU A 46 36.05 -0.15 11.65
C GLU A 46 35.06 -0.48 10.54
N SER A 47 33.92 -1.08 10.88
CA SER A 47 32.88 -1.44 9.91
C SER A 47 32.27 -0.21 9.22
N ARG A 48 32.10 0.90 9.93
CA ARG A 48 31.59 2.16 9.35
C ARG A 48 32.53 2.79 8.33
N ARG A 49 33.80 2.41 8.33
CA ARG A 49 34.81 2.89 7.35
C ARG A 49 34.74 2.12 6.03
N GLU A 50 34.00 1.01 5.98
CA GLU A 50 33.79 0.25 4.74
C GLU A 50 32.79 1.02 3.85
N PRO A 51 33.19 1.50 2.63
CA PRO A 51 32.38 2.43 1.87
C PRO A 51 31.33 1.77 0.96
N LEU A 52 31.37 0.45 0.80
CA LEU A 52 30.58 -0.27 -0.20
C LEU A 52 29.20 -0.68 0.29
N THR A 53 29.03 -0.80 1.61
CA THR A 53 27.78 -1.29 2.20
C THR A 53 27.07 -0.14 2.94
N PRO A 54 25.95 0.39 2.41
CA PRO A 54 25.17 1.40 3.11
C PRO A 54 24.70 0.91 4.48
N GLU A 55 24.84 1.73 5.50
CA GLU A 55 24.51 1.41 6.90
C GLU A 55 23.06 0.93 7.06
N TRP A 56 22.12 1.53 6.34
CA TRP A 56 20.71 1.15 6.38
C TRP A 56 20.47 -0.30 5.92
N ILE A 57 21.23 -0.81 4.91
CA ILE A 57 21.14 -2.20 4.46
C ILE A 57 21.55 -3.15 5.58
N VAL A 58 22.63 -2.81 6.32
CA VAL A 58 23.12 -3.64 7.42
C VAL A 58 22.09 -3.68 8.55
N HIS A 59 21.53 -2.54 8.93
CA HIS A 59 20.51 -2.47 9.98
C HIS A 59 19.25 -3.24 9.61
N GLU A 60 18.74 -3.06 8.40
CA GLU A 60 17.55 -3.75 7.92
C GLU A 60 17.79 -5.28 7.84
N THR A 61 18.93 -5.70 7.27
CA THR A 61 19.31 -7.11 7.21
C THR A 61 19.42 -7.74 8.61
N HIS A 62 20.03 -7.04 9.56
CA HIS A 62 20.15 -7.53 10.94
C HIS A 62 18.79 -7.66 11.61
N ALA A 63 17.89 -6.70 11.43
CA ALA A 63 16.55 -6.72 11.99
C ALA A 63 15.77 -7.95 11.51
N TYR A 64 15.68 -8.17 10.18
CA TYR A 64 14.99 -9.35 9.64
C TYR A 64 15.67 -10.67 10.00
N LEU A 65 17.00 -10.71 9.99
CA LEU A 65 17.75 -11.91 10.40
C LEU A 65 17.42 -12.28 11.85
N SER A 66 17.44 -11.33 12.78
CA SER A 66 17.14 -11.57 14.18
C SER A 66 15.71 -12.06 14.39
N VAL A 67 14.72 -11.44 13.73
CA VAL A 67 13.32 -11.88 13.79
C VAL A 67 13.17 -13.33 13.29
N MET A 68 13.78 -13.66 12.15
CA MET A 68 13.69 -15.01 11.58
C MET A 68 14.36 -16.07 12.45
N LEU A 69 15.49 -15.73 13.11
CA LEU A 69 16.15 -16.62 14.07
C LEU A 69 15.29 -16.81 15.32
N ASP A 70 14.70 -15.73 15.86
CA ASP A 70 13.80 -15.80 17.00
C ASP A 70 12.57 -16.67 16.71
N LEU A 71 11.94 -16.51 15.54
CA LEU A 71 10.80 -17.33 15.09
C LEU A 71 11.18 -18.81 14.90
N GLY A 72 12.43 -19.10 14.51
CA GLY A 72 12.93 -20.46 14.34
C GLY A 72 13.35 -21.15 15.65
N ASP A 73 13.61 -20.41 16.72
CA ASP A 73 14.14 -20.91 17.99
C ASP A 73 13.22 -20.57 19.16
N ARG A 74 13.43 -19.44 19.85
CA ARG A 74 12.74 -19.10 21.12
C ARG A 74 11.22 -18.84 20.96
N LEU A 75 10.77 -18.46 19.77
CA LEU A 75 9.35 -18.20 19.44
C LEU A 75 8.77 -19.28 18.52
N ARG A 76 9.42 -20.43 18.41
CA ARG A 76 9.09 -21.49 17.46
C ARG A 76 7.62 -21.91 17.46
N ASP A 77 7.02 -21.99 18.64
CA ASP A 77 5.62 -22.45 18.83
C ASP A 77 4.73 -21.35 19.39
N ALA A 78 5.15 -20.08 19.25
CA ALA A 78 4.45 -18.95 19.83
C ALA A 78 3.27 -18.47 18.97
N PHE A 79 3.25 -18.78 17.69
CA PHE A 79 2.30 -18.28 16.71
C PHE A 79 1.70 -19.38 15.87
N ASP A 80 0.42 -19.24 15.52
CA ASP A 80 -0.27 -20.13 14.57
C ASP A 80 0.12 -19.80 13.12
N ILE A 81 0.35 -18.52 12.80
CA ILE A 81 0.71 -18.03 11.47
C ILE A 81 1.71 -16.89 11.58
N VAL A 82 2.66 -16.84 10.67
CA VAL A 82 3.51 -15.68 10.42
C VAL A 82 3.05 -14.99 9.15
N HIS A 83 2.60 -13.73 9.25
CA HIS A 83 2.22 -12.92 8.08
C HIS A 83 3.34 -11.93 7.74
N ASN A 84 3.99 -12.16 6.61
CA ASN A 84 5.10 -11.36 6.11
C ASN A 84 4.61 -10.26 5.18
N HIS A 85 4.86 -8.99 5.54
CA HIS A 85 4.60 -7.80 4.74
C HIS A 85 5.89 -7.12 4.28
N SER A 86 7.06 -7.70 4.60
CA SER A 86 8.34 -7.06 4.32
C SER A 86 8.69 -7.08 2.83
N LEU A 87 9.51 -6.11 2.43
CA LEU A 87 10.13 -6.07 1.10
C LEU A 87 11.53 -6.66 1.09
N HIS A 88 11.93 -7.33 2.18
CA HIS A 88 13.25 -7.93 2.35
C HIS A 88 13.21 -9.44 2.03
N TYR A 89 14.27 -9.95 1.42
CA TYR A 89 14.35 -11.37 0.98
C TYR A 89 14.46 -12.39 2.12
N LEU A 90 15.03 -12.01 3.29
CA LEU A 90 15.33 -12.95 4.38
C LEU A 90 14.10 -13.71 4.89
N PRO A 91 12.94 -13.09 5.14
CA PRO A 91 11.75 -13.85 5.55
C PRO A 91 11.40 -14.95 4.55
N LEU A 92 11.44 -14.66 3.25
CA LEU A 92 11.17 -15.67 2.22
C LEU A 92 12.23 -16.74 2.15
N ALA A 93 13.51 -16.36 2.18
CA ALA A 93 14.63 -17.30 2.11
C ALA A 93 14.67 -18.26 3.32
N MET A 94 14.28 -17.78 4.50
CA MET A 94 14.29 -18.53 5.76
C MET A 94 12.94 -19.18 6.10
N ALA A 95 11.88 -18.96 5.33
CA ALA A 95 10.54 -19.50 5.60
C ALA A 95 10.55 -21.02 5.87
N ARG A 96 11.39 -21.79 5.16
CA ARG A 96 11.54 -23.24 5.35
C ARG A 96 12.11 -23.64 6.72
N SER A 97 12.77 -22.74 7.43
CA SER A 97 13.31 -23.02 8.77
C SER A 97 12.27 -22.86 9.87
N LEU A 98 11.11 -22.30 9.55
CA LEU A 98 10.02 -22.14 10.49
C LEU A 98 9.15 -23.41 10.57
N SER A 99 8.66 -23.73 11.78
CA SER A 99 7.58 -24.70 11.98
C SER A 99 6.21 -24.07 11.74
N THR A 100 6.10 -22.74 11.91
CA THR A 100 4.88 -21.96 11.73
C THR A 100 4.68 -21.63 10.25
N PRO A 101 3.51 -21.89 9.65
CA PRO A 101 3.22 -21.55 8.27
C PRO A 101 3.31 -20.03 8.04
N MET A 102 3.87 -19.65 6.89
CA MET A 102 4.03 -18.24 6.51
C MET A 102 3.11 -17.88 5.36
N LEU A 103 2.44 -16.74 5.49
CA LEU A 103 1.78 -16.02 4.41
C LEU A 103 2.60 -14.78 4.04
N THR A 104 2.76 -14.48 2.77
CA THR A 104 3.41 -13.24 2.30
C THR A 104 2.45 -12.44 1.44
N THR A 105 2.23 -11.18 1.82
CA THR A 105 1.49 -10.23 0.98
C THR A 105 2.43 -9.45 0.08
N LEU A 106 2.17 -9.54 -1.22
CA LEU A 106 2.91 -8.85 -2.29
C LEU A 106 2.30 -7.46 -2.51
N HIS A 107 2.94 -6.44 -1.92
CA HIS A 107 2.50 -5.05 -1.99
C HIS A 107 3.07 -4.27 -3.19
N THR A 108 4.05 -4.85 -3.89
CA THR A 108 4.77 -4.19 -4.98
C THR A 108 4.90 -5.13 -6.17
N PRO A 109 5.19 -4.61 -7.36
CA PRO A 109 5.78 -5.40 -8.44
C PRO A 109 7.05 -6.12 -7.97
N PRO A 110 7.57 -7.11 -8.73
CA PRO A 110 8.83 -7.77 -8.41
C PRO A 110 9.96 -6.78 -8.13
N LEU A 111 10.58 -6.93 -6.98
CA LEU A 111 11.77 -6.19 -6.58
C LEU A 111 12.97 -7.14 -6.60
N PRO A 112 14.16 -6.71 -7.04
CA PRO A 112 15.33 -7.58 -7.13
C PRO A 112 15.64 -8.32 -5.83
N TRP A 113 15.40 -7.68 -4.69
CA TRP A 113 15.57 -8.28 -3.36
C TRP A 113 14.64 -9.47 -3.09
N LEU A 114 13.35 -9.35 -3.44
CA LEU A 114 12.37 -10.43 -3.24
C LEU A 114 12.47 -11.48 -4.35
N GLU A 115 12.65 -11.05 -5.58
CA GLU A 115 12.68 -11.92 -6.75
C GLU A 115 13.78 -12.99 -6.65
N GLN A 116 14.97 -12.63 -6.15
CA GLN A 116 16.05 -13.59 -5.93
C GLN A 116 15.67 -14.71 -4.95
N ALA A 117 14.83 -14.44 -3.95
CA ALA A 117 14.41 -15.47 -2.99
C ALA A 117 13.36 -16.41 -3.61
N VAL A 118 12.41 -15.89 -4.39
CA VAL A 118 11.38 -16.72 -5.02
C VAL A 118 11.89 -17.51 -6.22
N ALA A 119 12.96 -17.06 -6.86
CA ALA A 119 13.61 -17.75 -7.99
C ALA A 119 14.49 -18.95 -7.58
N LEU A 120 14.61 -19.26 -6.28
CA LEU A 120 15.39 -20.40 -5.83
C LEU A 120 14.77 -21.73 -6.30
N PRO A 121 15.59 -22.71 -6.76
CA PRO A 121 15.09 -23.98 -7.31
C PRO A 121 14.18 -24.78 -6.36
N GLN A 122 14.41 -24.68 -5.06
CA GLN A 122 13.60 -25.34 -4.03
C GLN A 122 12.26 -24.64 -3.77
N GLY A 123 12.03 -23.48 -4.37
CA GLY A 123 10.88 -22.62 -4.09
C GLY A 123 10.89 -22.04 -2.67
N VAL A 124 9.85 -21.31 -2.30
CA VAL A 124 9.67 -20.70 -0.99
C VAL A 124 8.56 -21.41 -0.22
N ALA A 125 8.76 -21.63 1.08
CA ALA A 125 7.73 -22.21 1.97
C ALA A 125 6.83 -21.09 2.54
N SER A 126 6.11 -20.39 1.66
CA SER A 126 5.15 -19.37 2.01
C SER A 126 3.96 -19.47 1.06
N ASP A 127 2.76 -19.26 1.57
CA ASP A 127 1.63 -18.90 0.71
C ASP A 127 1.77 -17.44 0.27
N PHE A 128 1.14 -17.09 -0.85
CA PHE A 128 1.24 -15.74 -1.40
C PHE A 128 -0.13 -15.14 -1.67
N VAL A 129 -0.28 -13.88 -1.26
CA VAL A 129 -1.42 -13.02 -1.59
C VAL A 129 -0.90 -11.77 -2.28
N ALA A 130 -1.49 -11.38 -3.41
CA ALA A 130 -1.23 -10.11 -4.07
C ALA A 130 -2.39 -9.14 -3.85
N VAL A 131 -2.09 -7.84 -3.78
CA VAL A 131 -3.06 -6.77 -3.55
C VAL A 131 -3.92 -6.43 -4.78
N SER A 132 -3.64 -7.04 -5.93
CA SER A 132 -4.41 -6.94 -7.17
C SER A 132 -4.09 -8.11 -8.10
N ALA A 133 -4.96 -8.40 -9.05
CA ALA A 133 -4.69 -9.39 -10.09
C ALA A 133 -3.53 -8.96 -11.00
N PHE A 134 -3.36 -7.64 -11.20
CA PHE A 134 -2.21 -7.08 -11.90
C PHE A 134 -0.90 -7.45 -11.20
N THR A 135 -0.79 -7.19 -9.90
CA THR A 135 0.39 -7.55 -9.09
C THR A 135 0.63 -9.06 -9.12
N ALA A 136 -0.42 -9.88 -8.95
CA ALA A 136 -0.30 -11.35 -9.01
C ALA A 136 0.33 -11.84 -10.32
N ARG A 137 -0.09 -11.28 -11.47
CA ARG A 137 0.48 -11.65 -12.78
C ARG A 137 1.94 -11.26 -12.94
N GLN A 138 2.40 -10.21 -12.27
CA GLN A 138 3.81 -9.79 -12.34
C GLN A 138 4.74 -10.72 -11.57
N TRP A 139 4.23 -11.45 -10.58
CA TRP A 139 4.97 -12.39 -9.77
C TRP A 139 5.00 -13.83 -10.35
N ASP A 140 4.99 -13.94 -11.69
CA ASP A 140 5.18 -15.22 -12.41
C ASP A 140 6.35 -16.09 -11.92
N PRO A 141 7.49 -15.53 -11.43
CA PRO A 141 8.58 -16.36 -10.88
C PRO A 141 8.19 -17.17 -9.64
N ILE A 142 7.09 -16.87 -8.97
CA ILE A 142 6.59 -17.67 -7.86
C ILE A 142 6.03 -18.98 -8.43
N ASN A 143 6.70 -20.09 -8.08
CA ASN A 143 6.26 -21.41 -8.47
C ASN A 143 5.13 -21.90 -7.55
N GLY A 144 3.92 -21.45 -7.81
CA GLY A 144 2.74 -21.76 -7.00
C GLY A 144 1.60 -20.76 -7.21
N PRO A 145 0.42 -21.03 -6.63
CA PRO A 145 -0.71 -20.12 -6.73
C PRO A 145 -0.47 -18.85 -5.92
N VAL A 146 -0.77 -17.70 -6.54
CA VAL A 146 -0.86 -16.41 -5.85
C VAL A 146 -2.34 -16.04 -5.75
N SER A 147 -2.87 -15.99 -4.53
CA SER A 147 -4.25 -15.54 -4.27
C SER A 147 -4.34 -14.03 -4.41
N VAL A 148 -5.52 -13.50 -4.72
CA VAL A 148 -5.74 -12.05 -4.83
C VAL A 148 -6.70 -11.60 -3.74
N ILE A 149 -6.22 -10.72 -2.85
CA ILE A 149 -7.03 -10.03 -1.85
C ILE A 149 -6.78 -8.53 -2.04
N PRO A 150 -7.70 -7.80 -2.68
CA PRO A 150 -7.58 -6.36 -2.85
C PRO A 150 -7.50 -5.63 -1.51
N ASN A 151 -6.73 -4.55 -1.45
CA ASN A 151 -6.69 -3.71 -0.26
C ASN A 151 -8.06 -3.12 0.06
N GLY A 152 -8.31 -2.94 1.35
CA GLY A 152 -9.49 -2.29 1.86
C GLY A 152 -9.18 -0.91 2.45
N ILE A 153 -10.20 -0.06 2.50
CA ILE A 153 -10.19 1.27 3.12
C ILE A 153 -11.14 1.25 4.32
N ASP A 154 -10.71 1.85 5.42
CA ASP A 154 -11.57 2.09 6.57
C ASP A 154 -12.63 3.14 6.18
N LEU A 155 -13.85 2.66 5.95
CA LEU A 155 -14.94 3.48 5.47
C LEU A 155 -15.47 4.46 6.54
N ASP A 156 -15.16 4.22 7.82
CA ASP A 156 -15.52 5.11 8.92
C ASP A 156 -14.50 6.26 9.05
N ALA A 157 -13.25 6.02 8.66
CA ALA A 157 -12.23 7.06 8.61
C ALA A 157 -12.30 7.94 7.34
N TRP A 158 -12.96 7.47 6.29
CA TRP A 158 -13.18 8.18 5.03
C TRP A 158 -14.67 8.44 4.83
N GLU A 159 -15.15 9.54 5.43
CA GLU A 159 -16.56 9.94 5.34
C GLU A 159 -16.87 10.66 4.03
N PRO A 160 -18.11 10.50 3.48
CA PRO A 160 -18.53 11.22 2.29
C PRO A 160 -18.56 12.74 2.50
N GLY A 161 -17.87 13.47 1.65
CA GLY A 161 -17.85 14.92 1.69
C GLY A 161 -18.87 15.60 0.75
N PRO A 162 -19.01 16.93 0.84
CA PRO A 162 -20.02 17.69 0.08
C PRO A 162 -19.68 17.87 -1.41
N GLY A 163 -18.39 17.69 -1.79
CA GLY A 163 -17.91 18.13 -3.09
C GLY A 163 -17.68 19.64 -3.15
N GLY A 164 -17.10 20.11 -4.24
CA GLY A 164 -16.79 21.52 -4.45
C GLY A 164 -16.40 21.80 -5.89
N ASP A 165 -15.54 22.78 -6.11
CA ASP A 165 -15.18 23.32 -7.43
C ASP A 165 -13.68 23.15 -7.78
N TYR A 166 -12.92 22.38 -7.01
CA TYR A 166 -11.49 22.15 -7.23
C TYR A 166 -11.19 20.67 -7.45
N ALA A 167 -10.07 20.40 -8.13
CA ALA A 167 -9.47 19.07 -8.19
C ALA A 167 -8.55 18.85 -6.99
N VAL A 168 -8.45 17.62 -6.49
CA VAL A 168 -7.49 17.24 -5.46
C VAL A 168 -6.48 16.21 -5.99
N TRP A 169 -5.23 16.34 -5.59
CA TRP A 169 -4.22 15.32 -5.73
C TRP A 169 -3.65 15.01 -4.34
N SER A 170 -3.64 13.73 -3.97
CA SER A 170 -3.09 13.29 -2.68
C SER A 170 -2.06 12.19 -2.86
N GLY A 171 -0.98 12.25 -2.09
CA GLY A 171 0.07 11.24 -2.12
C GLY A 171 1.44 11.78 -1.73
N ARG A 172 2.41 10.88 -1.68
CA ARG A 172 3.81 11.25 -1.46
C ARG A 172 4.35 11.97 -2.70
N LEU A 173 4.92 13.16 -2.52
CA LEU A 173 5.48 13.94 -3.62
C LEU A 173 6.84 13.38 -4.01
N VAL A 174 6.80 12.47 -4.97
CA VAL A 174 7.94 11.78 -5.61
C VAL A 174 7.66 11.62 -7.11
N PRO A 175 8.68 11.50 -7.97
CA PRO A 175 8.49 11.45 -9.43
C PRO A 175 7.48 10.39 -9.88
N GLU A 176 7.53 9.19 -9.30
CA GLU A 176 6.67 8.06 -9.69
C GLU A 176 5.18 8.28 -9.41
N LYS A 177 4.80 9.23 -8.56
CA LYS A 177 3.39 9.59 -8.31
C LYS A 177 2.85 10.64 -9.28
N GLY A 178 3.71 11.28 -10.07
CA GLY A 178 3.34 12.09 -11.22
C GLY A 178 2.58 13.38 -10.89
N THR A 179 2.85 14.02 -9.75
CA THR A 179 2.17 15.26 -9.32
C THR A 179 2.20 16.35 -10.39
N ILE A 180 3.29 16.48 -11.16
CA ILE A 180 3.40 17.45 -12.25
C ILE A 180 2.35 17.22 -13.34
N LEU A 181 2.02 15.96 -13.65
CA LEU A 181 1.00 15.62 -14.64
C LEU A 181 -0.41 15.97 -14.15
N ALA A 182 -0.65 15.89 -12.83
CA ALA A 182 -1.90 16.35 -12.24
C ALA A 182 -2.05 17.87 -12.35
N ILE A 183 -0.97 18.64 -12.11
CA ILE A 183 -0.95 20.10 -12.29
C ILE A 183 -1.29 20.46 -13.73
N GLU A 184 -0.62 19.82 -14.70
CA GLU A 184 -0.89 20.06 -16.13
C GLU A 184 -2.34 19.70 -16.51
N ALA A 185 -2.88 18.57 -16.03
CA ALA A 185 -4.22 18.14 -16.32
C ALA A 185 -5.26 19.09 -15.72
N ALA A 186 -5.08 19.52 -14.47
CA ALA A 186 -5.97 20.48 -13.81
C ALA A 186 -6.01 21.81 -14.55
N ARG A 187 -4.85 22.36 -14.97
CA ARG A 187 -4.78 23.59 -15.77
C ARG A 187 -5.50 23.46 -17.10
N ARG A 188 -5.32 22.31 -17.82
CA ARG A 188 -6.03 22.06 -19.10
C ARG A 188 -7.52 21.90 -18.91
N ALA A 189 -7.95 21.36 -17.76
CA ALA A 189 -9.36 21.26 -17.39
C ALA A 189 -9.95 22.58 -16.88
N GLY A 190 -9.13 23.58 -16.56
CA GLY A 190 -9.57 24.84 -15.96
C GLY A 190 -10.04 24.70 -14.51
N LEU A 191 -9.53 23.68 -13.78
CA LEU A 191 -9.87 23.42 -12.39
C LEU A 191 -8.74 23.91 -11.46
N PRO A 192 -9.07 24.62 -10.37
CA PRO A 192 -8.10 24.81 -9.29
C PRO A 192 -7.65 23.45 -8.77
N LEU A 193 -6.37 23.33 -8.36
CA LEU A 193 -5.81 22.10 -7.84
C LEU A 193 -5.28 22.29 -6.42
N ARG A 194 -5.69 21.42 -5.51
CA ARG A 194 -5.11 21.29 -4.17
C ARG A 194 -4.31 20.02 -4.05
N ILE A 195 -3.06 20.16 -3.60
CA ILE A 195 -2.09 19.07 -3.50
C ILE A 195 -1.82 18.81 -2.02
N ALA A 196 -1.98 17.57 -1.57
CA ALA A 196 -1.70 17.17 -0.19
C ALA A 196 -0.78 15.95 -0.12
N GLY A 197 0.14 15.95 0.85
CA GLY A 197 0.99 14.81 1.18
C GLY A 197 2.42 15.19 1.54
N PRO A 198 3.21 14.23 2.05
CA PRO A 198 4.59 14.49 2.44
C PRO A 198 5.50 14.65 1.22
N VAL A 199 6.47 15.56 1.34
CA VAL A 199 7.55 15.71 0.36
C VAL A 199 8.54 14.55 0.54
N GLY A 200 8.41 13.53 -0.29
CA GLY A 200 9.28 12.34 -0.27
C GLY A 200 10.61 12.56 -1.01
N ASP A 201 10.61 13.42 -2.04
CA ASP A 201 11.81 13.86 -2.74
C ASP A 201 11.86 15.39 -2.74
N ARG A 202 12.71 15.95 -1.90
CA ARG A 202 12.87 17.41 -1.76
C ARG A 202 13.37 18.04 -3.05
N LYS A 203 14.27 17.39 -3.78
CA LYS A 203 14.80 17.89 -5.05
C LYS A 203 13.74 17.95 -6.13
N TYR A 204 12.92 16.90 -6.21
CA TYR A 204 11.77 16.86 -7.12
C TYR A 204 10.78 18.00 -6.80
N PHE A 205 10.43 18.15 -5.53
CA PHE A 205 9.52 19.22 -5.10
C PHE A 205 10.04 20.60 -5.48
N ASP A 206 11.28 20.92 -5.10
CA ASP A 206 11.86 22.26 -5.33
C ASP A 206 12.04 22.58 -6.82
N GLN A 207 12.33 21.56 -7.64
CA GLN A 207 12.63 21.75 -9.06
C GLN A 207 11.37 21.75 -9.95
N TYR A 208 10.36 20.93 -9.62
CA TYR A 208 9.22 20.68 -10.52
C TYR A 208 7.87 21.09 -9.95
N ILE A 209 7.69 21.10 -8.63
CA ILE A 209 6.39 21.39 -8.04
C ILE A 209 6.31 22.81 -7.51
N ALA A 210 7.27 23.25 -6.71
CA ALA A 210 7.25 24.58 -6.12
C ALA A 210 7.17 25.74 -7.15
N PRO A 211 7.81 25.67 -8.33
CA PRO A 211 7.67 26.70 -9.37
C PRO A 211 6.28 26.78 -10.00
N GLU A 212 5.47 25.71 -9.88
CA GLU A 212 4.13 25.61 -10.46
C GLU A 212 3.02 26.07 -9.49
N LEU A 213 3.36 26.37 -8.24
CA LEU A 213 2.39 26.85 -7.25
C LEU A 213 2.03 28.31 -7.52
N ASP A 214 0.71 28.56 -7.60
CA ASP A 214 0.15 29.87 -7.88
C ASP A 214 -1.27 29.99 -7.25
N ASP A 215 -2.04 31.01 -7.62
CA ASP A 215 -3.43 31.20 -7.13
C ASP A 215 -4.39 30.07 -7.53
N THR A 216 -4.00 29.22 -8.48
CA THR A 216 -4.81 28.09 -8.99
C THR A 216 -4.27 26.73 -8.56
N VAL A 217 -3.03 26.63 -8.10
CA VAL A 217 -2.36 25.39 -7.65
C VAL A 217 -1.79 25.59 -6.27
N GLU A 218 -2.42 24.99 -5.27
CA GLU A 218 -2.08 25.12 -3.86
C GLU A 218 -1.45 23.84 -3.32
N TYR A 219 -0.33 23.96 -2.57
CA TYR A 219 0.21 22.86 -1.77
C TYR A 219 -0.23 23.01 -0.31
N CYS A 220 -1.12 22.12 0.14
CA CYS A 220 -1.72 22.13 1.47
C CYS A 220 -0.83 21.47 2.56
N GLY A 221 0.33 20.91 2.18
CA GLY A 221 1.22 20.24 3.12
C GLY A 221 0.85 18.78 3.38
N HIS A 222 1.47 18.20 4.42
CA HIS A 222 1.14 16.87 4.92
C HIS A 222 0.05 17.01 5.99
N LEU A 223 -1.15 16.61 5.64
CA LEU A 223 -2.36 16.72 6.45
C LEU A 223 -2.55 15.49 7.35
N ARG A 224 -3.23 15.66 8.48
CA ARG A 224 -3.76 14.54 9.26
C ARG A 224 -4.91 13.88 8.49
N GLN A 225 -5.30 12.68 8.93
CA GLN A 225 -6.33 11.87 8.27
C GLN A 225 -7.68 12.60 8.12
N ASP A 226 -8.14 13.27 9.19
CA ASP A 226 -9.37 14.04 9.20
C ASP A 226 -9.33 15.25 8.23
N GLU A 227 -8.23 16.01 8.27
CA GLU A 227 -8.00 17.14 7.37
C GLU A 227 -7.89 16.71 5.90
N LEU A 228 -7.25 15.56 5.66
CA LEU A 228 -7.13 14.98 4.32
C LEU A 228 -8.50 14.50 3.80
N ASN A 229 -9.31 13.86 4.66
CA ASN A 229 -10.67 13.46 4.29
C ASN A 229 -11.52 14.67 3.92
N ASP A 230 -11.46 15.76 4.70
CA ASP A 230 -12.17 17.01 4.40
C ASP A 230 -11.73 17.60 3.05
N LEU A 231 -10.40 17.62 2.80
CA LEU A 231 -9.84 18.11 1.54
C LEU A 231 -10.30 17.27 0.35
N VAL A 232 -10.22 15.93 0.47
CA VAL A 232 -10.61 14.99 -0.59
C VAL A 232 -12.12 15.02 -0.79
N GLY A 233 -12.89 14.95 0.30
CA GLY A 233 -14.36 14.99 0.27
C GLY A 233 -14.93 16.31 -0.23
N GLY A 234 -14.21 17.43 -0.06
CA GLY A 234 -14.55 18.74 -0.59
C GLY A 234 -14.20 18.97 -2.06
N ALA A 235 -13.51 18.03 -2.72
CA ALA A 235 -13.12 18.17 -4.11
C ALA A 235 -14.25 17.76 -5.09
N ALA A 236 -14.26 18.39 -6.28
CA ALA A 236 -15.09 17.95 -7.41
C ALA A 236 -14.60 16.61 -7.99
N VAL A 237 -13.29 16.44 -8.05
CA VAL A 237 -12.64 15.26 -8.64
C VAL A 237 -11.26 15.03 -8.03
N ALA A 238 -10.86 13.77 -7.84
CA ALA A 238 -9.50 13.40 -7.49
C ALA A 238 -8.71 13.02 -8.74
N LEU A 239 -7.48 13.55 -8.87
CA LEU A 239 -6.54 13.22 -9.94
C LEU A 239 -5.53 12.19 -9.44
N VAL A 240 -5.39 11.07 -10.14
CA VAL A 240 -4.45 9.99 -9.80
C VAL A 240 -3.55 9.73 -11.02
N THR A 241 -2.29 10.10 -10.90
CA THR A 241 -1.35 10.26 -12.03
C THR A 241 -0.06 9.45 -11.92
N PRO A 242 -0.09 8.17 -11.50
CA PRO A 242 1.14 7.40 -11.36
C PRO A 242 1.88 7.29 -12.70
N THR A 243 3.21 7.41 -12.66
CA THR A 243 4.09 7.16 -13.81
C THR A 243 4.71 5.75 -13.76
N TRP A 244 4.39 4.98 -12.72
CA TRP A 244 4.76 3.59 -12.52
C TRP A 244 3.53 2.70 -12.45
N GLU A 245 3.73 1.39 -12.50
CA GLU A 245 2.62 0.43 -12.35
C GLU A 245 2.17 0.36 -10.89
N GLU A 246 1.09 1.07 -10.57
CA GLU A 246 0.55 1.18 -9.21
C GLU A 246 -0.03 -0.18 -8.77
N PRO A 247 0.46 -0.81 -7.69
CA PRO A 247 0.01 -2.15 -7.30
C PRO A 247 -1.48 -2.26 -7.02
N PHE A 248 -2.05 -1.23 -6.38
CA PHE A 248 -3.48 -1.12 -6.08
C PHE A 248 -4.02 0.29 -6.33
N GLY A 249 -3.43 1.31 -5.68
CA GLY A 249 -3.89 2.69 -5.77
C GLY A 249 -4.80 3.09 -4.61
N LEU A 250 -4.27 3.02 -3.37
CA LEU A 250 -5.02 3.37 -2.15
C LEU A 250 -5.69 4.75 -2.24
N VAL A 251 -4.98 5.77 -2.75
CA VAL A 251 -5.54 7.13 -2.90
C VAL A 251 -6.78 7.17 -3.80
N THR A 252 -6.89 6.26 -4.78
CA THR A 252 -8.10 6.10 -5.59
C THR A 252 -9.27 5.58 -4.76
N ALA A 253 -9.02 4.55 -3.94
CA ALA A 253 -10.03 3.96 -3.06
C ALA A 253 -10.45 4.95 -1.95
N GLU A 254 -9.50 5.71 -1.39
CA GLU A 254 -9.72 6.78 -0.42
C GLU A 254 -10.63 7.87 -0.97
N ALA A 255 -10.33 8.36 -2.18
CA ALA A 255 -11.19 9.34 -2.86
C ALA A 255 -12.60 8.80 -3.11
N MET A 256 -12.71 7.57 -3.60
CA MET A 256 -14.01 6.92 -3.80
C MET A 256 -14.77 6.75 -2.48
N ALA A 257 -14.09 6.41 -1.39
CA ALA A 257 -14.69 6.30 -0.06
C ALA A 257 -15.25 7.65 0.43
N SER A 258 -14.56 8.77 0.18
CA SER A 258 -15.08 10.13 0.43
C SER A 258 -16.18 10.55 -0.54
N GLY A 259 -16.65 9.66 -1.43
CA GLY A 259 -17.62 9.96 -2.48
C GLY A 259 -17.07 10.85 -3.60
N THR A 260 -15.76 11.07 -3.67
CA THR A 260 -15.13 11.93 -4.67
C THR A 260 -14.82 11.12 -5.92
N PRO A 261 -15.38 11.50 -7.09
CA PRO A 261 -15.10 10.85 -8.35
C PRO A 261 -13.62 10.94 -8.71
N VAL A 262 -13.10 9.96 -9.45
CA VAL A 262 -11.67 9.86 -9.76
C VAL A 262 -11.43 9.96 -11.25
N ALA A 263 -10.44 10.76 -11.66
CA ALA A 263 -9.80 10.67 -12.97
C ALA A 263 -8.37 10.14 -12.81
N ALA A 264 -8.08 9.00 -13.42
CA ALA A 264 -6.82 8.30 -13.20
C ALA A 264 -6.18 7.82 -14.50
N PHE A 265 -4.85 7.73 -14.53
CA PHE A 265 -4.18 6.93 -15.55
C PHE A 265 -4.46 5.45 -15.35
N ALA A 266 -4.71 4.73 -16.44
CA ALA A 266 -4.96 3.28 -16.46
C ALA A 266 -3.65 2.51 -16.24
N ARG A 267 -3.12 2.54 -15.00
CA ARG A 267 -1.88 1.86 -14.61
C ARG A 267 -2.09 0.87 -13.47
N GLY A 268 -1.43 -0.27 -13.58
CA GLY A 268 -1.38 -1.26 -12.52
C GLY A 268 -2.73 -1.84 -12.14
N GLY A 269 -3.04 -1.87 -10.85
CA GLY A 269 -4.28 -2.38 -10.27
C GLY A 269 -5.46 -1.40 -10.32
N ILE A 270 -5.24 -0.10 -10.61
CA ILE A 270 -6.31 0.91 -10.62
C ILE A 270 -7.51 0.52 -11.50
N PRO A 271 -7.33 0.01 -12.75
CA PRO A 271 -8.44 -0.37 -13.60
C PRO A 271 -9.28 -1.56 -13.09
N GLU A 272 -8.82 -2.27 -12.07
CA GLU A 272 -9.53 -3.45 -11.55
C GLU A 272 -10.77 -3.06 -10.72
N PHE A 273 -10.79 -1.86 -10.12
CA PHE A 273 -11.91 -1.41 -9.29
C PHE A 273 -12.46 -0.03 -9.65
N LEU A 274 -11.71 0.81 -10.38
CA LEU A 274 -12.20 2.08 -10.90
C LEU A 274 -12.94 1.84 -12.22
N ASP A 275 -14.26 2.09 -12.23
CA ASP A 275 -15.11 1.91 -13.41
C ASP A 275 -15.94 3.17 -13.72
N ALA A 276 -16.81 3.10 -14.73
CA ALA A 276 -17.63 4.22 -15.19
C ALA A 276 -18.61 4.78 -14.13
N ARG A 277 -18.85 4.05 -13.02
CA ARG A 277 -19.70 4.48 -11.91
C ARG A 277 -18.95 5.35 -10.91
N SER A 278 -17.63 5.22 -10.83
CA SER A 278 -16.79 5.85 -9.82
C SER A 278 -15.73 6.79 -10.39
N GLY A 279 -15.45 6.72 -11.70
CA GLY A 279 -14.44 7.58 -12.30
C GLY A 279 -14.29 7.43 -13.80
N ARG A 280 -13.20 7.99 -14.30
CA ARG A 280 -12.78 7.89 -15.69
C ARG A 280 -11.30 7.55 -15.76
N LEU A 281 -10.97 6.62 -16.65
CA LEU A 281 -9.59 6.23 -16.94
C LEU A 281 -9.10 6.96 -18.18
N ALA A 282 -7.87 7.47 -18.10
CA ALA A 282 -7.11 8.00 -19.23
C ALA A 282 -5.96 7.06 -19.58
N ALA A 283 -5.51 7.07 -20.82
CA ALA A 283 -4.30 6.35 -21.21
C ALA A 283 -3.10 6.87 -20.39
N PRO A 284 -2.14 6.00 -20.04
CA PRO A 284 -0.93 6.43 -19.33
C PRO A 284 -0.26 7.61 -20.01
N ASP A 285 0.09 8.64 -19.22
CA ASP A 285 0.79 9.86 -19.63
C ASP A 285 0.04 10.77 -20.63
N ASP A 286 -1.20 10.43 -21.02
CA ASP A 286 -2.07 11.30 -21.83
C ASP A 286 -2.79 12.33 -20.95
N VAL A 287 -2.11 13.47 -20.76
CA VAL A 287 -2.62 14.57 -19.91
C VAL A 287 -3.89 15.21 -20.50
N ASP A 288 -4.04 15.27 -21.83
CA ASP A 288 -5.25 15.79 -22.46
C ASP A 288 -6.45 14.86 -22.25
N ALA A 289 -6.23 13.55 -22.33
CA ALA A 289 -7.28 12.59 -21.98
C ALA A 289 -7.63 12.65 -20.49
N LEU A 290 -6.64 12.84 -19.60
CA LEU A 290 -6.87 12.97 -18.16
C LEU A 290 -7.67 14.25 -17.83
N ALA A 291 -7.37 15.37 -18.47
CA ALA A 291 -8.13 16.61 -18.30
C ALA A 291 -9.60 16.44 -18.70
N ARG A 292 -9.89 15.79 -19.81
CA ARG A 292 -11.27 15.45 -20.22
C ARG A 292 -11.92 14.48 -19.23
N ALA A 293 -11.17 13.45 -18.81
CA ALA A 293 -11.62 12.48 -17.82
C ALA A 293 -11.98 13.15 -16.48
N ALA A 294 -11.22 14.17 -16.06
CA ALA A 294 -11.50 14.95 -14.84
C ALA A 294 -12.86 15.66 -14.92
N LEU A 295 -13.13 16.36 -16.02
CA LEU A 295 -14.41 17.06 -16.24
C LEU A 295 -15.58 16.08 -16.29
N GLU A 296 -15.43 14.96 -16.99
CA GLU A 296 -16.47 13.93 -17.06
C GLU A 296 -16.69 13.21 -15.73
N ALA A 297 -15.63 12.97 -14.96
CA ALA A 297 -15.72 12.34 -13.66
C ALA A 297 -16.41 13.24 -12.64
N ALA A 298 -16.15 14.55 -12.66
CA ALA A 298 -16.75 15.54 -11.75
C ALA A 298 -18.30 15.56 -11.80
N GLU A 299 -18.90 15.12 -12.91
CA GLU A 299 -20.36 15.04 -13.09
C GLU A 299 -20.98 13.75 -12.49
N LEU A 300 -20.17 12.83 -11.97
CA LEU A 300 -20.68 11.57 -11.43
C LEU A 300 -21.39 11.77 -10.08
N PRO A 301 -22.48 11.02 -9.82
CA PRO A 301 -23.17 11.06 -8.54
C PRO A 301 -22.27 10.53 -7.42
N ARG A 302 -21.91 11.38 -6.45
CA ARG A 302 -21.03 11.04 -5.33
C ARG A 302 -21.50 9.82 -4.53
N ALA A 303 -22.82 9.68 -4.35
CA ALA A 303 -23.40 8.50 -3.69
C ALA A 303 -23.13 7.19 -4.45
N ALA A 304 -23.09 7.22 -5.79
CA ALA A 304 -22.74 6.03 -6.58
C ALA A 304 -21.24 5.71 -6.47
N VAL A 305 -20.38 6.73 -6.41
CA VAL A 305 -18.94 6.59 -6.18
C VAL A 305 -18.68 5.94 -4.82
N ARG A 306 -19.32 6.45 -3.76
CA ARG A 306 -19.23 5.88 -2.40
C ARG A 306 -19.71 4.42 -2.37
N ALA A 307 -20.87 4.13 -2.95
CA ALA A 307 -21.41 2.76 -2.97
C ALA A 307 -20.47 1.77 -3.68
N LYS A 308 -19.72 2.24 -4.69
CA LYS A 308 -18.71 1.42 -5.36
C LYS A 308 -17.51 1.13 -4.43
N ALA A 309 -17.03 2.12 -3.67
CA ALA A 309 -15.98 1.92 -2.67
C ALA A 309 -16.42 0.93 -1.57
N GLU A 310 -17.66 1.05 -1.09
CA GLU A 310 -18.25 0.13 -0.10
C GLU A 310 -18.31 -1.32 -0.60
N ALA A 311 -18.59 -1.51 -1.88
CA ALA A 311 -18.67 -2.84 -2.48
C ALA A 311 -17.29 -3.49 -2.73
N ASP A 312 -16.31 -2.71 -3.18
CA ASP A 312 -15.07 -3.26 -3.71
C ASP A 312 -13.85 -3.00 -2.83
N CYS A 313 -13.88 -1.95 -2.00
CA CYS A 313 -12.72 -1.49 -1.22
C CYS A 313 -12.98 -1.49 0.30
N ASN A 314 -13.92 -2.27 0.79
CA ASN A 314 -14.25 -2.33 2.23
C ASN A 314 -13.18 -3.09 3.01
N HIS A 315 -12.56 -2.43 4.00
CA HIS A 315 -11.52 -3.00 4.85
C HIS A 315 -12.00 -4.23 5.62
N ALA A 316 -13.23 -4.23 6.15
CA ALA A 316 -13.76 -5.38 6.87
C ALA A 316 -13.87 -6.62 5.96
N VAL A 317 -14.27 -6.43 4.68
CA VAL A 317 -14.31 -7.53 3.70
C VAL A 317 -12.91 -8.05 3.40
N MET A 318 -11.92 -7.17 3.27
CA MET A 318 -10.52 -7.56 3.10
C MET A 318 -10.04 -8.41 4.29
N VAL A 319 -10.27 -7.96 5.52
CA VAL A 319 -9.89 -8.69 6.75
C VAL A 319 -10.51 -10.08 6.77
N GLN A 320 -11.82 -10.21 6.49
CA GLN A 320 -12.49 -11.51 6.45
C GLN A 320 -11.90 -12.45 5.39
N ARG A 321 -11.46 -11.94 4.23
CA ARG A 321 -10.77 -12.75 3.22
C ARG A 321 -9.40 -13.26 3.70
N TYR A 322 -8.66 -12.43 4.45
CA TYR A 322 -7.39 -12.87 5.06
C TYR A 322 -7.64 -13.93 6.15
N LEU A 323 -8.64 -13.75 7.01
CA LEU A 323 -9.01 -14.74 8.03
C LEU A 323 -9.40 -16.08 7.40
N GLN A 324 -10.20 -16.07 6.34
CA GLN A 324 -10.52 -17.29 5.60
C GLN A 324 -9.25 -17.94 5.02
N HIS A 325 -8.33 -17.15 4.48
CA HIS A 325 -7.06 -17.69 3.95
C HIS A 325 -6.20 -18.31 5.06
N TYR A 326 -6.16 -17.71 6.25
CA TYR A 326 -5.49 -18.30 7.42
C TYR A 326 -6.11 -19.63 7.84
N ASP A 327 -7.43 -19.72 7.90
CA ASP A 327 -8.13 -20.96 8.23
C ASP A 327 -7.82 -22.07 7.22
N ASP A 328 -7.78 -21.74 5.93
CA ASP A 328 -7.43 -22.68 4.87
C ASP A 328 -5.96 -23.17 4.98
N MET A 329 -5.03 -22.30 5.37
CA MET A 329 -3.62 -22.64 5.64
C MET A 329 -3.52 -23.61 6.82
N LEU A 330 -4.13 -23.28 7.96
CA LEU A 330 -4.11 -24.10 9.17
C LEU A 330 -4.77 -25.46 8.95
N TYR A 331 -5.84 -25.50 8.15
CA TYR A 331 -6.51 -26.76 7.81
C TYR A 331 -5.58 -27.67 6.98
N ARG A 332 -4.84 -27.12 6.02
CA ARG A 332 -3.88 -27.88 5.19
C ARG A 332 -2.74 -28.43 6.04
N GLU A 333 -2.16 -27.62 6.94
CA GLU A 333 -1.11 -28.03 7.87
C GLU A 333 -1.54 -29.21 8.75
N ARG A 334 -2.71 -29.11 9.39
CA ARG A 334 -3.24 -30.20 10.25
C ARG A 334 -3.42 -31.52 9.50
N ARG A 335 -3.79 -31.47 8.23
CA ARG A 335 -3.94 -32.67 7.40
C ARG A 335 -2.60 -33.28 7.02
N GLN A 336 -1.55 -32.47 6.81
CA GLN A 336 -0.21 -32.96 6.48
C GLN A 336 0.46 -33.63 7.68
N VAL A 337 0.25 -33.12 8.90
CA VAL A 337 0.75 -33.75 10.13
C VAL A 337 0.03 -35.04 10.48
N SER A 338 -1.21 -35.23 10.01
CA SER A 338 -2.02 -36.42 10.30
C SER A 338 -1.90 -37.54 9.25
N ALA A 339 -1.17 -37.32 8.15
CA ALA A 339 -0.93 -38.26 7.07
C ALA A 339 0.47 -38.89 7.12
#